data_d6ab20cf742deda08a2a2765b4924f9e
#
_entry.id   d6ab20cf742deda08a2a2765b4924f9e
#
_cell.length_a   1.000
_cell.length_b   1.000
_cell.length_c   1.000
_cell.angle_alpha   90.00
_cell.angle_beta   90.00
_cell.angle_gamma   90.00
#
_symmetry.space_group_name_H-M   'P 1'
#
loop_
_entity.id
_entity.type
_entity.pdbx_description
1 polymer ?
#
loop_
_entity_poly.entity_id
_entity_poly.type
_entity_poly.pdbx_seq_one_letter_code
_entity_poly.pdbx_strand_id
1 'polypeptide(L)'
;MAIEKLNEANALIKIEVSNDIIDAKKEKVAKKFAKQVKVDGFRKGKVPVSVVKKMYGEAIEKEAIDELIKEEYEAGLKELGINPEDIISEPIFTKFERGEDKTEIEIKVSLKPKVNVDGYEDAIPEVELPKVTDEEVEEKINEYAKNVAEPVDSDKEVAENGDIAVIDFEGFIDGEKMENGSAENYPLELGSNSFIPGFEEQIVGMKVGEEKEIKVTFPENYGAKEIAGKEATFKVKLNKIQEKKVPEINDDLAKKLLQMEDATVETLKEEIQKELINAKKAEVFAPKKAELVEALVEKFEFDLPDSVVEKEAEMVINQKAQGMKEEEIKELTSNEEKLKEFQEEAKKEAAKKVKLTFIVDELAKKEGIDVSDQEVLQVIYFEAIRSGQDAEKIYEYYKENNLLPAVKMSMIEDKLLNTLLDKKAK
;
A
#
# COMPACT_ATOMS: atom_id res chain seq x y z
N MET A 1 -19.47 16.19 37.94
CA MET A 1 -18.41 15.85 36.96
C MET A 1 -17.11 15.61 37.72
N ALA A 2 -16.39 14.53 37.44
CA ALA A 2 -15.03 14.31 37.90
C ALA A 2 -14.14 14.17 36.66
N ILE A 3 -12.96 14.77 36.71
CA ILE A 3 -12.07 14.87 35.56
C ILE A 3 -10.71 14.38 36.00
N GLU A 4 -10.10 13.53 35.19
CA GLU A 4 -8.83 12.91 35.50
C GLU A 4 -7.92 12.93 34.27
N LYS A 5 -6.74 13.54 34.39
CA LYS A 5 -5.67 13.38 33.42
C LYS A 5 -4.97 12.07 33.70
N LEU A 6 -5.17 11.04 32.87
CA LEU A 6 -4.58 9.72 33.06
C LEU A 6 -3.07 9.73 32.84
N ASN A 7 -2.65 10.44 31.79
CA ASN A 7 -1.25 10.67 31.41
C ASN A 7 -1.18 11.85 30.41
N GLU A 8 -0.02 12.10 29.80
CA GLU A 8 0.13 13.23 28.87
C GLU A 8 -0.67 13.07 27.55
N ALA A 9 -1.03 11.83 27.17
CA ALA A 9 -1.76 11.55 25.95
C ALA A 9 -3.20 11.13 26.14
N ASN A 10 -3.67 10.96 27.41
CA ASN A 10 -5.03 10.48 27.68
C ASN A 10 -5.66 11.20 28.88
N ALA A 11 -6.93 11.53 28.75
CA ALA A 11 -7.76 12.07 29.80
C ALA A 11 -9.09 11.31 29.91
N LEU A 12 -9.68 11.31 31.10
CA LEU A 12 -10.96 10.68 31.40
C LEU A 12 -11.91 11.73 31.99
N ILE A 13 -13.07 11.89 31.37
CA ILE A 13 -14.14 12.74 31.86
C ILE A 13 -15.26 11.84 32.38
N LYS A 14 -15.51 11.90 33.70
CA LYS A 14 -16.59 11.15 34.36
C LYS A 14 -17.75 12.10 34.65
N ILE A 15 -18.88 11.84 34.04
CA ILE A 15 -20.08 12.64 34.14
C ILE A 15 -21.09 11.86 34.98
N GLU A 16 -21.51 12.45 36.07
CA GLU A 16 -22.64 11.96 36.86
C GLU A 16 -23.78 12.99 36.78
N VAL A 17 -24.88 12.60 36.20
CA VAL A 17 -26.05 13.47 36.02
C VAL A 17 -27.25 12.87 36.71
N SER A 18 -27.92 13.64 37.60
CA SER A 18 -29.19 13.17 38.19
C SER A 18 -30.28 13.06 37.10
N ASN A 19 -31.14 12.06 37.25
CA ASN A 19 -32.24 11.84 36.28
C ASN A 19 -33.16 13.06 36.22
N ASP A 20 -33.30 13.86 37.27
CA ASP A 20 -34.05 15.12 37.27
C ASP A 20 -33.49 16.15 36.26
N ILE A 21 -32.16 16.23 36.13
CA ILE A 21 -31.50 17.13 35.15
C ILE A 21 -31.79 16.64 33.74
N ILE A 22 -31.71 15.32 33.51
CA ILE A 22 -32.03 14.70 32.22
C ILE A 22 -33.50 15.01 31.87
N ASP A 23 -34.43 14.86 32.82
CA ASP A 23 -35.83 15.13 32.58
C ASP A 23 -36.12 16.61 32.32
N ALA A 24 -35.44 17.52 33.02
CA ALA A 24 -35.51 18.95 32.75
C ALA A 24 -34.97 19.28 31.33
N LYS A 25 -33.95 18.59 30.88
CA LYS A 25 -33.40 18.74 29.52
C LYS A 25 -34.38 18.18 28.46
N LYS A 26 -34.99 17.01 28.72
CA LYS A 26 -36.04 16.42 27.86
C LYS A 26 -37.19 17.41 27.65
N GLU A 27 -37.61 18.16 28.69
CA GLU A 27 -38.65 19.19 28.55
C GLU A 27 -38.23 20.31 27.58
N LYS A 28 -36.96 20.75 27.65
CA LYS A 28 -36.45 21.78 26.74
C LYS A 28 -36.38 21.27 25.29
N VAL A 29 -35.88 20.04 25.10
CA VAL A 29 -35.78 19.39 23.78
C VAL A 29 -37.17 19.14 23.21
N ALA A 30 -38.13 18.66 24.01
CA ALA A 30 -39.52 18.45 23.57
C ALA A 30 -40.17 19.74 23.07
N LYS A 31 -39.88 20.88 23.71
CA LYS A 31 -40.34 22.22 23.26
C LYS A 31 -39.67 22.64 21.94
N LYS A 32 -38.42 22.26 21.67
CA LYS A 32 -37.75 22.47 20.39
C LYS A 32 -38.40 21.63 19.30
N PHE A 33 -38.59 20.33 19.56
CA PHE A 33 -39.28 19.40 18.65
C PHE A 33 -40.68 19.87 18.28
N ALA A 34 -41.47 20.33 19.26
CA ALA A 34 -42.84 20.84 19.04
C ALA A 34 -42.91 22.00 18.01
N LYS A 35 -41.84 22.75 17.85
CA LYS A 35 -41.72 23.83 16.86
C LYS A 35 -41.30 23.33 15.47
N GLN A 36 -40.63 22.20 15.39
CA GLN A 36 -39.99 21.70 14.16
C GLN A 36 -40.80 20.58 13.48
N VAL A 37 -41.37 19.66 14.27
CA VAL A 37 -42.03 18.47 13.75
C VAL A 37 -43.36 18.81 13.07
N LYS A 38 -43.70 18.00 12.05
CA LYS A 38 -45.00 18.01 11.41
C LYS A 38 -45.78 16.78 11.92
N VAL A 39 -46.93 17.01 12.53
CA VAL A 39 -47.81 15.95 13.03
C VAL A 39 -49.18 16.17 12.40
N ASP A 40 -49.79 15.09 11.88
CA ASP A 40 -51.13 15.16 11.28
C ASP A 40 -52.17 15.63 12.30
N GLY A 41 -53.01 16.54 11.86
CA GLY A 41 -54.02 17.17 12.73
C GLY A 41 -53.51 18.42 13.46
N PHE A 42 -52.25 18.78 13.34
CA PHE A 42 -51.67 20.00 13.97
C PHE A 42 -50.94 20.87 12.98
N ARG A 43 -51.09 22.20 13.15
CA ARG A 43 -50.28 23.16 12.37
C ARG A 43 -48.83 23.11 12.81
N LYS A 44 -47.86 23.12 11.86
CA LYS A 44 -46.42 23.18 12.15
C LYS A 44 -46.09 24.28 13.17
N GLY A 45 -45.36 23.93 14.22
CA GLY A 45 -45.00 24.82 15.32
C GLY A 45 -46.09 25.06 16.38
N LYS A 46 -47.25 24.39 16.29
CA LYS A 46 -48.34 24.44 17.27
C LYS A 46 -48.74 23.06 17.80
N VAL A 47 -47.86 22.08 17.68
CA VAL A 47 -48.05 20.74 18.22
C VAL A 47 -47.93 20.80 19.74
N PRO A 48 -48.88 20.27 20.54
CA PRO A 48 -48.73 20.21 22.00
C PRO A 48 -47.52 19.35 22.40
N VAL A 49 -46.75 19.82 23.39
CA VAL A 49 -45.54 19.12 23.87
C VAL A 49 -45.86 17.69 24.35
N SER A 50 -47.03 17.46 24.95
CA SER A 50 -47.49 16.13 25.37
C SER A 50 -47.65 15.15 24.20
N VAL A 51 -48.13 15.62 23.05
CA VAL A 51 -48.27 14.80 21.84
C VAL A 51 -46.88 14.46 21.28
N VAL A 52 -45.96 15.46 21.23
CA VAL A 52 -44.59 15.28 20.76
C VAL A 52 -43.85 14.29 21.62
N LYS A 53 -43.93 14.39 22.94
CA LYS A 53 -43.33 13.42 23.88
C LYS A 53 -43.85 12.01 23.68
N LYS A 54 -45.14 11.84 23.39
CA LYS A 54 -45.73 10.51 23.14
C LYS A 54 -45.26 9.90 21.83
N MET A 55 -45.08 10.73 20.80
CA MET A 55 -44.67 10.27 19.46
C MET A 55 -43.18 10.14 19.27
N TYR A 56 -42.39 11.00 19.92
CA TYR A 56 -40.91 11.12 19.72
C TYR A 56 -40.16 10.97 21.04
N GLY A 57 -40.68 10.25 22.04
CA GLY A 57 -40.12 10.16 23.38
C GLY A 57 -38.67 9.68 23.38
N GLU A 58 -38.37 8.61 22.66
CA GLU A 58 -37.01 8.06 22.52
C GLU A 58 -36.04 9.03 21.84
N ALA A 59 -36.48 9.68 20.74
CA ALA A 59 -35.68 10.66 20.05
C ALA A 59 -35.37 11.90 20.91
N ILE A 60 -36.38 12.36 21.68
CA ILE A 60 -36.21 13.47 22.62
C ILE A 60 -35.26 13.11 23.75
N GLU A 61 -35.34 11.88 24.25
CA GLU A 61 -34.43 11.40 25.30
C GLU A 61 -33.01 11.31 24.81
N LYS A 62 -32.81 10.71 23.63
CA LYS A 62 -31.49 10.62 22.99
C LYS A 62 -30.88 12.01 22.79
N GLU A 63 -31.62 12.92 22.15
CA GLU A 63 -31.16 14.30 21.91
C GLU A 63 -30.85 15.05 23.22
N ALA A 64 -31.64 14.84 24.27
CA ALA A 64 -31.42 15.47 25.57
C ALA A 64 -30.12 14.97 26.23
N ILE A 65 -29.84 13.68 26.12
CA ILE A 65 -28.61 13.05 26.63
C ILE A 65 -27.42 13.52 25.79
N ASP A 66 -27.52 13.53 24.47
CA ASP A 66 -26.45 13.97 23.58
C ASP A 66 -26.08 15.45 23.83
N GLU A 67 -27.09 16.34 24.00
CA GLU A 67 -26.83 17.73 24.37
C GLU A 67 -26.17 17.88 25.76
N LEU A 68 -26.55 17.06 26.74
CA LEU A 68 -25.94 17.07 28.06
C LEU A 68 -24.49 16.58 28.02
N ILE A 69 -24.26 15.46 27.35
CA ILE A 69 -22.91 14.92 27.15
C ILE A 69 -22.00 15.97 26.51
N LYS A 70 -22.48 16.64 25.47
CA LYS A 70 -21.70 17.68 24.78
C LYS A 70 -21.37 18.85 25.72
N GLU A 71 -22.34 19.34 26.49
CA GLU A 71 -22.16 20.44 27.43
C GLU A 71 -21.12 20.09 28.51
N GLU A 72 -21.25 18.90 29.11
CA GLU A 72 -20.33 18.42 30.15
C GLU A 72 -18.93 18.08 29.62
N TYR A 73 -18.85 17.54 28.39
CA TYR A 73 -17.62 17.25 27.70
C TYR A 73 -16.81 18.52 27.41
N GLU A 74 -17.47 19.56 26.84
CA GLU A 74 -16.84 20.85 26.58
C GLU A 74 -16.39 21.55 27.89
N ALA A 75 -17.19 21.43 28.95
CA ALA A 75 -16.82 21.95 30.28
C ALA A 75 -15.59 21.20 30.84
N GLY A 76 -15.58 19.87 30.70
CA GLY A 76 -14.46 19.01 31.13
C GLY A 76 -13.15 19.33 30.43
N LEU A 77 -13.17 19.48 29.11
CA LEU A 77 -12.00 19.88 28.33
C LEU A 77 -11.45 21.23 28.79
N LYS A 78 -12.35 22.21 29.02
CA LYS A 78 -11.96 23.52 29.50
C LYS A 78 -11.32 23.49 30.89
N GLU A 79 -11.85 22.67 31.79
CA GLU A 79 -11.31 22.53 33.16
C GLU A 79 -9.94 21.85 33.16
N LEU A 80 -9.72 20.89 32.26
CA LEU A 80 -8.41 20.24 32.02
C LEU A 80 -7.41 21.15 31.29
N GLY A 81 -7.86 22.31 30.75
CA GLY A 81 -7.02 23.17 29.92
C GLY A 81 -6.62 22.53 28.59
N ILE A 82 -7.41 21.58 28.07
CA ILE A 82 -7.16 20.90 26.82
C ILE A 82 -7.71 21.77 25.67
N ASN A 83 -6.86 22.05 24.68
CA ASN A 83 -7.31 22.71 23.47
C ASN A 83 -7.94 21.67 22.52
N PRO A 84 -9.03 22.03 21.82
CA PRO A 84 -9.63 21.12 20.81
C PRO A 84 -8.65 20.66 19.74
N GLU A 85 -7.63 21.44 19.42
CA GLU A 85 -6.58 21.13 18.44
C GLU A 85 -5.62 20.03 18.91
N ASP A 86 -5.54 19.80 20.22
CA ASP A 86 -4.71 18.73 20.81
C ASP A 86 -5.44 17.37 20.80
N ILE A 87 -6.74 17.35 20.51
CA ILE A 87 -7.54 16.12 20.44
C ILE A 87 -7.35 15.49 19.07
N ILE A 88 -6.86 14.25 19.06
CA ILE A 88 -6.47 13.56 17.80
C ILE A 88 -7.44 12.47 17.35
N SER A 89 -8.46 12.20 18.14
CA SER A 89 -9.47 11.20 17.79
C SER A 89 -10.84 11.56 18.36
N GLU A 90 -11.87 10.93 17.85
CA GLU A 90 -13.19 11.01 18.45
C GLU A 90 -13.16 10.45 19.90
N PRO A 91 -13.91 11.07 20.83
CA PRO A 91 -13.97 10.60 22.22
C PRO A 91 -14.62 9.22 22.29
N ILE A 92 -14.08 8.33 23.15
CA ILE A 92 -14.59 6.97 23.35
C ILE A 92 -15.43 6.94 24.63
N PHE A 93 -16.66 6.47 24.50
CA PHE A 93 -17.52 6.19 25.65
C PHE A 93 -17.14 4.85 26.24
N THR A 94 -16.51 4.86 27.43
CA THR A 94 -16.07 3.65 28.13
C THR A 94 -17.13 3.13 29.10
N LYS A 95 -18.05 4.01 29.52
CA LYS A 95 -19.14 3.66 30.41
C LYS A 95 -20.40 4.48 30.08
N PHE A 96 -21.55 3.83 30.06
CA PHE A 96 -22.87 4.47 30.05
C PHE A 96 -23.82 3.59 30.89
N GLU A 97 -24.04 3.99 32.13
CA GLU A 97 -24.90 3.26 33.08
C GLU A 97 -26.00 4.17 33.61
N ARG A 98 -27.21 3.73 33.44
CA ARG A 98 -28.38 4.41 33.96
C ARG A 98 -28.85 3.72 35.25
N GLY A 99 -28.65 4.39 36.40
CA GLY A 99 -29.18 3.98 37.67
C GLY A 99 -30.57 4.56 37.96
N GLU A 100 -31.11 4.25 39.12
CA GLU A 100 -32.43 4.75 39.56
C GLU A 100 -32.45 6.28 39.74
N ASP A 101 -31.38 6.85 40.32
CA ASP A 101 -31.30 8.28 40.67
C ASP A 101 -30.37 9.06 39.74
N LYS A 102 -29.38 8.40 39.16
CA LYS A 102 -28.34 9.05 38.35
C LYS A 102 -27.93 8.21 37.12
N THR A 103 -27.44 8.91 36.12
CA THR A 103 -26.77 8.30 34.97
C THR A 103 -25.27 8.59 35.06
N GLU A 104 -24.45 7.57 34.89
CA GLU A 104 -22.98 7.64 34.89
C GLU A 104 -22.46 7.43 33.48
N ILE A 105 -21.60 8.35 33.03
CA ILE A 105 -21.01 8.33 31.70
C ILE A 105 -19.51 8.57 31.88
N GLU A 106 -18.69 7.74 31.23
CA GLU A 106 -17.25 7.93 31.18
C GLU A 106 -16.81 8.13 29.73
N ILE A 107 -16.06 9.19 29.48
CA ILE A 107 -15.58 9.58 28.16
C ILE A 107 -14.06 9.65 28.21
N LYS A 108 -13.40 8.82 27.43
CA LYS A 108 -11.96 8.83 27.25
C LYS A 108 -11.60 9.72 26.07
N VAL A 109 -10.63 10.60 26.31
CA VAL A 109 -10.14 11.59 25.33
C VAL A 109 -8.67 11.30 25.07
N SER A 110 -8.31 11.16 23.82
CA SER A 110 -6.93 10.97 23.40
C SER A 110 -6.34 12.27 22.83
N LEU A 111 -5.16 12.60 23.31
CA LEU A 111 -4.46 13.84 23.02
C LEU A 111 -3.20 13.56 22.20
N LYS A 112 -2.77 14.58 21.46
CA LYS A 112 -1.50 14.53 20.74
C LYS A 112 -0.35 14.47 21.74
N PRO A 113 0.49 13.43 21.72
CA PRO A 113 1.62 13.30 22.64
C PRO A 113 2.69 14.37 22.33
N LYS A 114 3.39 14.79 23.37
CA LYS A 114 4.59 15.62 23.22
C LYS A 114 5.81 14.72 23.07
N VAL A 115 6.35 14.66 21.87
CA VAL A 115 7.50 13.80 21.56
C VAL A 115 8.76 14.65 21.52
N ASN A 116 9.72 14.35 22.40
CA ASN A 116 11.05 14.91 22.31
C ASN A 116 11.98 13.93 21.60
N VAL A 117 12.46 14.32 20.43
CA VAL A 117 13.34 13.49 19.57
C VAL A 117 14.82 13.90 19.66
N ASP A 118 15.23 14.63 20.71
CA ASP A 118 16.64 15.04 20.86
C ASP A 118 17.56 13.83 21.04
N GLY A 119 18.72 13.89 20.38
CA GLY A 119 19.72 12.81 20.39
C GLY A 119 19.35 11.60 19.53
N TYR A 120 18.39 11.75 18.58
CA TYR A 120 18.02 10.67 17.65
C TYR A 120 19.21 10.18 16.82
N GLU A 121 20.23 11.02 16.63
CA GLU A 121 21.42 10.69 15.84
C GLU A 121 22.19 9.46 16.38
N ASP A 122 22.09 9.19 17.69
CA ASP A 122 22.72 8.02 18.31
C ASP A 122 22.02 6.71 17.94
N ALA A 123 20.74 6.78 17.54
CA ALA A 123 19.98 5.60 17.09
C ALA A 123 20.28 5.19 15.64
N ILE A 124 20.96 6.06 14.88
CA ILE A 124 21.25 5.79 13.47
C ILE A 124 22.40 4.79 13.37
N PRO A 125 22.21 3.60 12.78
CA PRO A 125 23.26 2.62 12.60
C PRO A 125 24.31 3.09 11.59
N GLU A 126 25.56 2.65 11.76
CA GLU A 126 26.60 2.83 10.75
C GLU A 126 26.28 1.98 9.51
N VAL A 127 26.51 2.55 8.34
CA VAL A 127 26.24 1.91 7.04
C VAL A 127 27.50 1.97 6.19
N GLU A 128 27.97 0.81 5.77
CA GLU A 128 29.04 0.71 4.77
C GLU A 128 28.40 0.51 3.38
N LEU A 129 28.67 1.46 2.47
CA LEU A 129 28.17 1.37 1.10
C LEU A 129 29.14 0.53 0.25
N PRO A 130 28.64 -0.49 -0.46
CA PRO A 130 29.48 -1.23 -1.40
C PRO A 130 29.88 -0.33 -2.56
N LYS A 131 31.15 -0.40 -2.95
CA LYS A 131 31.64 0.35 -4.10
C LYS A 131 31.10 -0.27 -5.39
N VAL A 132 30.86 0.58 -6.36
CA VAL A 132 30.58 0.16 -7.74
C VAL A 132 31.89 0.18 -8.52
N THR A 133 32.22 -0.94 -9.16
CA THR A 133 33.43 -1.06 -9.97
C THR A 133 33.16 -0.68 -11.42
N ASP A 134 34.21 -0.32 -12.15
CA ASP A 134 34.09 0.01 -13.59
C ASP A 134 33.63 -1.23 -14.39
N GLU A 135 34.02 -2.43 -13.96
CA GLU A 135 33.57 -3.70 -14.57
C GLU A 135 32.06 -3.88 -14.45
N GLU A 136 31.46 -3.61 -13.28
CA GLU A 136 30.01 -3.68 -13.10
C GLU A 136 29.25 -2.66 -13.99
N VAL A 137 29.82 -1.48 -14.16
CA VAL A 137 29.25 -0.47 -15.07
C VAL A 137 29.30 -0.95 -16.52
N GLU A 138 30.45 -1.52 -16.95
CA GLU A 138 30.59 -2.05 -18.30
C GLU A 138 29.69 -3.27 -18.55
N GLU A 139 29.55 -4.17 -17.58
CA GLU A 139 28.63 -5.31 -17.67
C GLU A 139 27.17 -4.82 -17.84
N LYS A 140 26.77 -3.82 -17.07
CA LYS A 140 25.41 -3.26 -17.13
C LYS A 140 25.14 -2.54 -18.46
N ILE A 141 26.11 -1.81 -19.00
CA ILE A 141 26.01 -1.19 -20.32
C ILE A 141 25.86 -2.28 -21.39
N ASN A 142 26.64 -3.36 -21.32
CA ASN A 142 26.55 -4.46 -22.25
C ASN A 142 25.20 -5.19 -22.17
N GLU A 143 24.61 -5.33 -20.97
CA GLU A 143 23.25 -5.84 -20.78
C GLU A 143 22.23 -4.96 -21.49
N TYR A 144 22.30 -3.65 -21.31
CA TYR A 144 21.41 -2.72 -21.98
C TYR A 144 21.60 -2.69 -23.50
N ALA A 145 22.85 -2.77 -23.96
CA ALA A 145 23.16 -2.88 -25.39
C ALA A 145 22.52 -4.13 -26.02
N LYS A 146 22.58 -5.29 -25.32
CA LYS A 146 21.90 -6.51 -25.77
C LYS A 146 20.38 -6.36 -25.85
N ASN A 147 19.78 -5.66 -24.90
CA ASN A 147 18.32 -5.46 -24.85
C ASN A 147 17.82 -4.57 -26.00
N VAL A 148 18.65 -3.67 -26.53
CA VAL A 148 18.32 -2.82 -27.67
C VAL A 148 18.92 -3.28 -28.99
N ALA A 149 19.48 -4.51 -29.02
CA ALA A 149 20.01 -5.12 -30.22
C ALA A 149 18.91 -5.33 -31.27
N GLU A 150 19.19 -4.93 -32.48
CA GLU A 150 18.25 -5.06 -33.59
C GLU A 150 18.55 -6.33 -34.40
N PRO A 151 17.51 -7.04 -34.88
CA PRO A 151 17.71 -8.18 -35.76
C PRO A 151 18.25 -7.72 -37.11
N VAL A 152 19.35 -8.30 -37.51
CA VAL A 152 19.94 -8.11 -38.85
C VAL A 152 19.98 -9.44 -39.60
N ASP A 153 19.85 -9.40 -40.93
CA ASP A 153 19.95 -10.61 -41.74
C ASP A 153 21.35 -11.20 -41.61
N SER A 154 21.41 -12.49 -41.34
CA SER A 154 22.64 -13.28 -41.16
C SER A 154 22.93 -14.10 -42.39
N ASP A 155 24.21 -14.24 -42.75
CA ASP A 155 24.67 -15.09 -43.86
C ASP A 155 24.74 -16.58 -43.46
N LYS A 156 24.27 -16.94 -42.25
CA LYS A 156 24.19 -18.34 -41.78
C LYS A 156 23.25 -19.14 -42.67
N GLU A 157 23.68 -20.33 -43.03
CA GLU A 157 22.85 -21.28 -43.76
C GLU A 157 22.03 -22.22 -42.87
N VAL A 158 22.41 -22.35 -41.61
CA VAL A 158 21.82 -23.28 -40.63
C VAL A 158 21.43 -22.52 -39.37
N ALA A 159 20.20 -22.71 -38.89
CA ALA A 159 19.70 -22.06 -37.70
C ALA A 159 20.31 -22.68 -36.42
N GLU A 160 20.77 -21.83 -35.54
CA GLU A 160 21.37 -22.19 -34.25
C GLU A 160 20.54 -21.61 -33.07
N ASN A 161 20.75 -22.12 -31.88
CA ASN A 161 20.11 -21.59 -30.70
C ASN A 161 20.59 -20.14 -30.43
N GLY A 162 19.66 -19.22 -30.21
CA GLY A 162 19.92 -17.76 -30.08
C GLY A 162 19.73 -16.97 -31.38
N ASP A 163 19.59 -17.63 -32.52
CA ASP A 163 19.24 -16.94 -33.78
C ASP A 163 17.74 -16.59 -33.82
N ILE A 164 17.38 -15.61 -34.65
CA ILE A 164 15.99 -15.33 -34.97
C ILE A 164 15.69 -16.01 -36.32
N ALA A 165 14.94 -17.11 -36.24
CA ALA A 165 14.45 -17.80 -37.42
C ALA A 165 13.19 -17.09 -37.94
N VAL A 166 13.27 -16.58 -39.17
CA VAL A 166 12.08 -16.02 -39.85
C VAL A 166 11.41 -17.19 -40.59
N ILE A 167 10.26 -17.59 -40.07
CA ILE A 167 9.57 -18.79 -40.50
C ILE A 167 8.17 -18.50 -41.04
N ASP A 168 7.74 -19.36 -41.98
CA ASP A 168 6.32 -19.57 -42.26
C ASP A 168 5.89 -20.85 -41.54
N PHE A 169 4.73 -20.85 -40.92
CA PHE A 169 4.21 -22.06 -40.31
C PHE A 169 2.69 -22.21 -40.47
N GLU A 170 2.24 -23.48 -40.60
CA GLU A 170 0.83 -23.86 -40.58
C GLU A 170 0.63 -25.01 -39.62
N GLY A 171 -0.27 -24.83 -38.63
CA GLY A 171 -0.59 -25.84 -37.63
C GLY A 171 -1.86 -26.64 -37.95
N PHE A 172 -1.79 -27.94 -37.68
CA PHE A 172 -2.87 -28.91 -37.86
C PHE A 172 -3.07 -29.72 -36.59
N ILE A 173 -4.32 -29.95 -36.19
CA ILE A 173 -4.72 -30.92 -35.15
C ILE A 173 -5.66 -31.93 -35.79
N ASP A 174 -5.41 -33.21 -35.59
CA ASP A 174 -6.20 -34.31 -36.18
C ASP A 174 -6.39 -34.21 -37.71
N GLY A 175 -5.44 -33.54 -38.39
CA GLY A 175 -5.46 -33.29 -39.84
C GLY A 175 -6.27 -32.07 -40.29
N GLU A 176 -6.92 -31.37 -39.38
CA GLU A 176 -7.65 -30.13 -39.67
C GLU A 176 -6.76 -28.91 -39.36
N LYS A 177 -6.83 -27.90 -40.24
CA LYS A 177 -6.06 -26.65 -40.07
C LYS A 177 -6.57 -25.90 -38.84
N MET A 178 -5.64 -25.49 -37.99
CA MET A 178 -5.95 -24.72 -36.78
C MET A 178 -6.37 -23.28 -37.12
N GLU A 179 -7.43 -22.80 -36.47
CA GLU A 179 -7.79 -21.40 -36.51
C GLU A 179 -6.72 -20.59 -35.72
N ASN A 180 -6.15 -19.57 -36.36
CA ASN A 180 -5.02 -18.80 -35.83
C ASN A 180 -3.71 -19.58 -35.57
N GLY A 181 -3.55 -20.79 -36.15
CA GLY A 181 -2.34 -21.59 -36.02
C GLY A 181 -1.34 -21.40 -37.17
N SER A 182 -1.41 -20.31 -37.94
CA SER A 182 -0.53 -20.07 -39.10
C SER A 182 -0.04 -18.61 -39.14
N ALA A 183 1.19 -18.44 -39.60
CA ALA A 183 1.76 -17.12 -39.88
C ALA A 183 2.82 -17.22 -40.98
N GLU A 184 3.05 -16.11 -41.68
CA GLU A 184 4.10 -15.98 -42.68
C GLU A 184 5.14 -14.94 -42.19
N ASN A 185 6.41 -15.22 -42.48
CA ASN A 185 7.55 -14.38 -42.13
C ASN A 185 7.59 -14.01 -40.62
N TYR A 186 7.21 -14.96 -39.76
CA TYR A 186 7.21 -14.75 -38.33
C TYR A 186 8.64 -14.84 -37.77
N PRO A 187 9.13 -13.79 -37.07
CA PRO A 187 10.44 -13.83 -36.43
C PRO A 187 10.37 -14.57 -35.11
N LEU A 188 10.97 -15.72 -35.01
CA LEU A 188 11.03 -16.56 -33.82
C LEU A 188 12.46 -16.65 -33.30
N GLU A 189 12.71 -16.18 -32.09
CA GLU A 189 13.99 -16.36 -31.42
C GLU A 189 14.10 -17.77 -30.86
N LEU A 190 15.08 -18.52 -31.36
CA LEU A 190 15.30 -19.93 -30.99
C LEU A 190 15.92 -20.03 -29.59
N GLY A 191 15.26 -20.78 -28.70
CA GLY A 191 15.65 -20.92 -27.31
C GLY A 191 15.00 -19.90 -26.36
N SER A 192 14.09 -19.07 -26.87
CA SER A 192 13.32 -18.12 -26.04
C SER A 192 12.25 -18.79 -25.20
N ASN A 193 11.86 -20.02 -25.54
CA ASN A 193 10.71 -20.75 -24.99
C ASN A 193 9.38 -19.96 -25.13
N SER A 194 9.26 -19.13 -26.15
CA SER A 194 8.04 -18.36 -26.44
C SER A 194 6.98 -19.18 -27.17
N PHE A 195 7.38 -20.30 -27.76
CA PHE A 195 6.50 -21.25 -28.43
C PHE A 195 6.26 -22.50 -27.57
N ILE A 196 5.42 -23.41 -28.10
CA ILE A 196 5.11 -24.68 -27.44
C ILE A 196 6.39 -25.49 -27.24
N PRO A 197 6.60 -26.11 -26.05
CA PRO A 197 7.79 -26.92 -25.81
C PRO A 197 8.05 -27.94 -26.91
N GLY A 198 9.30 -28.01 -27.37
CA GLY A 198 9.70 -28.90 -28.46
C GLY A 198 9.54 -28.31 -29.87
N PHE A 199 8.99 -27.09 -30.00
CA PHE A 199 8.82 -26.45 -31.31
C PHE A 199 10.14 -25.79 -31.77
N GLU A 200 10.72 -24.95 -30.94
CA GLU A 200 11.96 -24.20 -31.26
C GLU A 200 13.14 -25.15 -31.43
N GLU A 201 13.24 -26.18 -30.61
CA GLU A 201 14.34 -27.15 -30.65
C GLU A 201 14.35 -27.96 -31.97
N GLN A 202 13.20 -28.15 -32.59
CA GLN A 202 13.13 -28.85 -33.87
C GLN A 202 13.48 -27.94 -35.06
N ILE A 203 13.46 -26.64 -34.91
CA ILE A 203 13.91 -25.67 -35.93
C ILE A 203 15.42 -25.51 -35.89
N VAL A 204 16.04 -25.64 -34.71
CA VAL A 204 17.51 -25.68 -34.61
C VAL A 204 18.08 -26.75 -35.51
N GLY A 205 19.04 -26.38 -36.34
CA GLY A 205 19.65 -27.25 -37.33
C GLY A 205 18.98 -27.26 -38.71
N MET A 206 17.83 -26.58 -38.92
CA MET A 206 17.22 -26.38 -40.22
C MET A 206 18.06 -25.47 -41.12
N LYS A 207 18.05 -25.74 -42.41
CA LYS A 207 18.69 -24.89 -43.42
C LYS A 207 17.74 -23.83 -43.95
N VAL A 208 18.28 -22.71 -44.34
CA VAL A 208 17.47 -21.67 -45.04
C VAL A 208 16.83 -22.25 -46.30
N GLY A 209 15.51 -22.08 -46.42
CA GLY A 209 14.69 -22.62 -47.50
C GLY A 209 14.15 -24.02 -47.20
N GLU A 210 14.56 -24.69 -46.13
CA GLU A 210 14.08 -26.03 -45.76
C GLU A 210 12.64 -25.97 -45.23
N GLU A 211 11.86 -26.98 -45.62
CA GLU A 211 10.51 -27.23 -45.09
C GLU A 211 10.54 -28.50 -44.24
N LYS A 212 9.94 -28.45 -43.06
CA LYS A 212 9.93 -29.55 -42.08
C LYS A 212 8.58 -29.64 -41.39
N GLU A 213 8.14 -30.89 -41.16
CA GLU A 213 7.00 -31.12 -40.27
C GLU A 213 7.49 -31.30 -38.84
N ILE A 214 6.96 -30.46 -37.96
CA ILE A 214 7.28 -30.42 -36.55
C ILE A 214 6.06 -30.95 -35.77
N LYS A 215 6.28 -31.94 -34.89
CA LYS A 215 5.24 -32.44 -34.01
C LYS A 215 5.48 -32.03 -32.58
N VAL A 216 4.47 -31.44 -31.96
CA VAL A 216 4.50 -30.97 -30.56
C VAL A 216 3.19 -31.28 -29.87
N THR A 217 3.22 -31.36 -28.55
CA THR A 217 2.00 -31.55 -27.74
C THR A 217 1.75 -30.26 -26.93
N PHE A 218 0.56 -29.74 -27.01
CA PHE A 218 0.14 -28.61 -26.22
C PHE A 218 0.16 -28.96 -24.72
N PRO A 219 0.66 -28.08 -23.85
CA PRO A 219 0.61 -28.27 -22.40
C PRO A 219 -0.85 -28.50 -21.92
N GLU A 220 -1.04 -29.31 -20.86
CA GLU A 220 -2.36 -29.55 -20.27
C GLU A 220 -3.02 -28.27 -19.69
N ASN A 221 -2.20 -27.29 -19.29
CA ASN A 221 -2.64 -26.00 -18.77
C ASN A 221 -2.67 -24.89 -19.83
N TYR A 222 -2.75 -25.23 -21.11
CA TYR A 222 -2.79 -24.25 -22.18
C TYR A 222 -4.08 -23.42 -22.12
N GLY A 223 -3.98 -22.11 -22.41
CA GLY A 223 -5.10 -21.16 -22.26
C GLY A 223 -6.35 -21.51 -23.06
N ALA A 224 -6.18 -22.13 -24.23
CA ALA A 224 -7.30 -22.66 -25.05
C ALA A 224 -7.59 -24.11 -24.68
N LYS A 225 -8.58 -24.36 -23.85
CA LYS A 225 -8.97 -25.68 -23.32
C LYS A 225 -9.28 -26.72 -24.39
N GLU A 226 -9.68 -26.28 -25.59
CA GLU A 226 -10.07 -27.15 -26.70
C GLU A 226 -8.88 -27.87 -27.34
N ILE A 227 -7.67 -27.32 -27.19
CA ILE A 227 -6.43 -27.84 -27.77
C ILE A 227 -5.41 -28.29 -26.71
N ALA A 228 -5.67 -28.00 -25.42
CA ALA A 228 -4.82 -28.43 -24.31
C ALA A 228 -4.61 -29.95 -24.31
N GLY A 229 -3.36 -30.41 -24.17
CA GLY A 229 -2.97 -31.83 -24.19
C GLY A 229 -3.02 -32.52 -25.56
N LYS A 230 -3.44 -31.83 -26.63
CA LYS A 230 -3.51 -32.44 -27.98
C LYS A 230 -2.16 -32.36 -28.70
N GLU A 231 -1.90 -33.39 -29.52
CA GLU A 231 -0.79 -33.39 -30.46
C GLU A 231 -1.12 -32.48 -31.66
N ALA A 232 -0.22 -31.61 -32.04
CA ALA A 232 -0.30 -30.77 -33.22
C ALA A 232 0.89 -31.04 -34.17
N THR A 233 0.62 -30.97 -35.46
CA THR A 233 1.66 -31.01 -36.48
C THR A 233 1.73 -29.67 -37.17
N PHE A 234 2.94 -29.07 -37.19
CA PHE A 234 3.21 -27.84 -37.88
C PHE A 234 4.06 -28.06 -39.11
N LYS A 235 3.64 -27.52 -40.26
CA LYS A 235 4.49 -27.38 -41.43
C LYS A 235 5.23 -26.09 -41.32
N VAL A 236 6.53 -26.16 -41.18
CA VAL A 236 7.39 -25.00 -40.94
C VAL A 236 8.37 -24.88 -42.10
N LYS A 237 8.52 -23.68 -42.62
CA LYS A 237 9.53 -23.31 -43.60
C LYS A 237 10.44 -22.23 -43.03
N LEU A 238 11.75 -22.43 -43.06
CA LEU A 238 12.74 -21.43 -42.66
C LEU A 238 13.05 -20.53 -43.85
N ASN A 239 12.60 -19.27 -43.81
CA ASN A 239 12.79 -18.35 -44.91
C ASN A 239 14.19 -17.65 -44.85
N LYS A 240 14.60 -17.24 -43.67
CA LYS A 240 15.93 -16.63 -43.45
C LYS A 240 16.28 -16.70 -41.95
N ILE A 241 17.55 -16.49 -41.69
CA ILE A 241 18.08 -16.40 -40.33
C ILE A 241 18.48 -14.93 -40.09
N GLN A 242 18.12 -14.40 -38.93
CA GLN A 242 18.58 -13.13 -38.43
C GLN A 242 19.32 -13.34 -37.11
N GLU A 243 20.27 -12.46 -36.82
CA GLU A 243 20.97 -12.46 -35.53
C GLU A 243 20.81 -11.09 -34.87
N LYS A 244 20.77 -11.08 -33.54
CA LYS A 244 20.73 -9.82 -32.79
C LYS A 244 22.11 -9.17 -32.85
N LYS A 245 22.25 -8.11 -33.63
CA LYS A 245 23.48 -7.33 -33.66
C LYS A 245 23.51 -6.39 -32.48
N VAL A 246 24.31 -6.73 -31.47
CA VAL A 246 24.55 -5.84 -30.33
C VAL A 246 25.27 -4.58 -30.86
N PRO A 247 24.73 -3.39 -30.64
CA PRO A 247 25.37 -2.17 -31.07
C PRO A 247 26.69 -1.94 -30.32
N GLU A 248 27.62 -1.29 -31.01
CA GLU A 248 28.87 -0.85 -30.37
C GLU A 248 28.57 0.19 -29.28
N ILE A 249 29.36 0.17 -28.20
CA ILE A 249 29.22 1.16 -27.12
C ILE A 249 29.85 2.46 -27.60
N ASN A 250 29.00 3.34 -28.13
CA ASN A 250 29.36 4.66 -28.65
C ASN A 250 28.28 5.70 -28.26
N ASP A 251 28.47 6.94 -28.66
CA ASP A 251 27.55 8.04 -28.34
C ASP A 251 26.15 7.83 -28.92
N ASP A 252 26.02 7.13 -30.06
CA ASP A 252 24.69 6.83 -30.62
C ASP A 252 23.91 5.85 -29.75
N LEU A 253 24.58 4.83 -29.18
CA LEU A 253 23.97 3.96 -28.20
C LEU A 253 23.60 4.74 -26.93
N ALA A 254 24.46 5.64 -26.46
CA ALA A 254 24.18 6.47 -25.28
C ALA A 254 22.93 7.33 -25.50
N LYS A 255 22.79 7.98 -26.65
CA LYS A 255 21.59 8.76 -27.04
C LYS A 255 20.34 7.90 -27.09
N LYS A 256 20.43 6.68 -27.64
CA LYS A 256 19.32 5.74 -27.72
C LYS A 256 18.85 5.29 -26.34
N LEU A 257 19.79 4.94 -25.44
CA LEU A 257 19.48 4.44 -24.10
C LEU A 257 18.97 5.53 -23.16
N LEU A 258 19.60 6.72 -23.18
CA LEU A 258 19.23 7.83 -22.31
C LEU A 258 18.10 8.69 -22.87
N GLN A 259 17.76 8.54 -24.16
CA GLN A 259 16.79 9.37 -24.90
C GLN A 259 17.15 10.87 -24.86
N MET A 260 18.46 11.16 -24.91
CA MET A 260 19.02 12.52 -24.88
C MET A 260 19.89 12.73 -26.11
N GLU A 261 19.67 13.83 -26.83
CA GLU A 261 20.38 14.13 -28.10
C GLU A 261 21.88 14.40 -27.93
N ASP A 262 22.28 14.89 -26.77
CA ASP A 262 23.64 15.27 -26.40
C ASP A 262 24.35 14.23 -25.53
N ALA A 263 23.73 13.05 -25.30
CA ALA A 263 24.32 12.01 -24.52
C ALA A 263 25.61 11.44 -25.15
N THR A 264 26.60 11.21 -24.31
CA THR A 264 27.88 10.58 -24.64
C THR A 264 28.04 9.27 -23.87
N VAL A 265 29.02 8.44 -24.24
CA VAL A 265 29.37 7.23 -23.50
C VAL A 265 29.74 7.57 -22.06
N GLU A 266 30.37 8.73 -21.82
CA GLU A 266 30.72 9.17 -20.46
C GLU A 266 29.47 9.47 -19.63
N THR A 267 28.51 10.22 -20.19
CA THR A 267 27.19 10.46 -19.55
C THR A 267 26.45 9.16 -19.25
N LEU A 268 26.49 8.19 -20.19
CA LEU A 268 25.88 6.87 -19.97
C LEU A 268 26.55 6.13 -18.82
N LYS A 269 27.88 6.13 -18.75
CA LYS A 269 28.61 5.52 -17.65
C LYS A 269 28.27 6.15 -16.30
N GLU A 270 28.17 7.47 -16.23
CA GLU A 270 27.80 8.19 -15.02
C GLU A 270 26.39 7.84 -14.55
N GLU A 271 25.42 7.79 -15.48
CA GLU A 271 24.03 7.42 -15.12
C GLU A 271 23.90 5.97 -14.67
N ILE A 272 24.56 5.04 -15.37
CA ILE A 272 24.62 3.63 -14.96
C ILE A 272 25.31 3.47 -13.59
N GLN A 273 26.40 4.21 -13.36
CA GLN A 273 27.07 4.18 -12.06
C GLN A 273 26.15 4.69 -10.95
N LYS A 274 25.40 5.76 -11.16
CA LYS A 274 24.39 6.26 -10.22
C LYS A 274 23.29 5.23 -9.97
N GLU A 275 22.80 4.59 -11.02
CA GLU A 275 21.80 3.52 -10.92
C GLU A 275 22.30 2.36 -10.03
N LEU A 276 23.52 1.86 -10.31
CA LEU A 276 24.12 0.78 -9.54
C LEU A 276 24.38 1.17 -8.07
N ILE A 277 24.85 2.41 -7.83
CA ILE A 277 25.02 2.93 -6.47
C ILE A 277 23.68 2.94 -5.74
N ASN A 278 22.62 3.45 -6.38
CA ASN A 278 21.30 3.51 -5.78
C ASN A 278 20.72 2.11 -5.51
N ALA A 279 20.91 1.17 -6.44
CA ALA A 279 20.47 -0.22 -6.26
C ALA A 279 21.18 -0.89 -5.07
N LYS A 280 22.52 -0.81 -5.03
CA LYS A 280 23.33 -1.36 -3.92
C LYS A 280 22.99 -0.68 -2.58
N LYS A 281 22.77 0.64 -2.61
CA LYS A 281 22.35 1.41 -1.44
C LYS A 281 21.00 0.93 -0.91
N ALA A 282 20.02 0.73 -1.81
CA ALA A 282 18.70 0.23 -1.42
C ALA A 282 18.78 -1.17 -0.77
N GLU A 283 19.63 -2.06 -1.30
CA GLU A 283 19.85 -3.39 -0.74
C GLU A 283 20.45 -3.34 0.68
N VAL A 284 21.45 -2.47 0.90
CA VAL A 284 22.08 -2.29 2.21
C VAL A 284 21.16 -1.56 3.18
N PHE A 285 20.38 -0.60 2.70
CA PHE A 285 19.46 0.18 3.55
C PHE A 285 18.25 -0.61 4.03
N ALA A 286 17.74 -1.57 3.26
CA ALA A 286 16.55 -2.32 3.63
C ALA A 286 16.63 -2.97 5.03
N PRO A 287 17.66 -3.77 5.37
CA PRO A 287 17.81 -4.30 6.72
C PRO A 287 18.14 -3.21 7.75
N LYS A 288 18.86 -2.15 7.36
CA LYS A 288 19.24 -1.04 8.26
C LYS A 288 18.07 -0.14 8.62
N LYS A 289 17.05 -0.02 7.76
CA LYS A 289 15.78 0.65 8.11
C LYS A 289 15.08 -0.04 9.27
N ALA A 290 15.00 -1.37 9.26
CA ALA A 290 14.38 -2.12 10.35
C ALA A 290 15.16 -1.92 11.68
N GLU A 291 16.50 -1.99 11.64
CA GLU A 291 17.36 -1.70 12.79
C GLU A 291 17.16 -0.28 13.32
N LEU A 292 17.11 0.71 12.43
CA LEU A 292 16.87 2.12 12.80
C LEU A 292 15.49 2.31 13.43
N VAL A 293 14.44 1.71 12.86
CA VAL A 293 13.08 1.78 13.41
C VAL A 293 13.03 1.21 14.82
N GLU A 294 13.62 0.03 15.05
CA GLU A 294 13.67 -0.57 16.38
C GLU A 294 14.43 0.33 17.37
N ALA A 295 15.60 0.82 16.97
CA ALA A 295 16.41 1.72 17.81
C ALA A 295 15.67 3.03 18.15
N LEU A 296 14.94 3.62 17.21
CA LEU A 296 14.13 4.84 17.47
C LEU A 296 12.98 4.54 18.41
N VAL A 297 12.26 3.44 18.21
CA VAL A 297 11.13 3.07 19.08
C VAL A 297 11.61 2.73 20.50
N GLU A 298 12.76 2.12 20.67
CA GLU A 298 13.34 1.80 21.98
C GLU A 298 13.90 3.04 22.69
N LYS A 299 14.50 3.96 21.94
CA LYS A 299 15.16 5.14 22.51
C LYS A 299 14.20 6.14 23.14
N PHE A 300 13.04 6.36 22.54
CA PHE A 300 12.10 7.39 22.97
C PHE A 300 10.93 6.81 23.75
N GLU A 301 10.72 7.33 24.96
CA GLU A 301 9.59 6.95 25.82
C GLU A 301 8.63 8.12 25.96
N PHE A 302 7.35 7.91 25.64
CA PHE A 302 6.25 8.84 25.85
C PHE A 302 4.92 8.11 25.89
N ASP A 303 3.91 8.76 26.44
CA ASP A 303 2.57 8.19 26.52
C ASP A 303 1.90 8.15 25.16
N LEU A 304 1.26 7.05 24.83
CA LEU A 304 0.55 6.89 23.58
C LEU A 304 -0.95 7.15 23.77
N PRO A 305 -1.63 7.72 22.77
CA PRO A 305 -3.07 7.91 22.78
C PRO A 305 -3.79 6.56 22.60
N ASP A 306 -4.49 6.14 23.63
CA ASP A 306 -5.09 4.80 23.71
C ASP A 306 -6.07 4.51 22.56
N SER A 307 -6.89 5.49 22.18
CA SER A 307 -7.87 5.31 21.08
C SER A 307 -7.20 5.10 19.72
N VAL A 308 -6.04 5.72 19.50
CA VAL A 308 -5.27 5.53 18.27
C VAL A 308 -4.62 4.15 18.26
N VAL A 309 -4.08 3.72 19.42
CA VAL A 309 -3.52 2.36 19.56
C VAL A 309 -4.60 1.29 19.39
N GLU A 310 -5.79 1.49 19.97
CA GLU A 310 -6.92 0.55 19.83
C GLU A 310 -7.36 0.42 18.37
N LYS A 311 -7.51 1.55 17.66
CA LYS A 311 -7.87 1.55 16.25
C LYS A 311 -6.80 0.89 15.35
N GLU A 312 -5.53 1.17 15.62
CA GLU A 312 -4.43 0.50 14.90
C GLU A 312 -4.39 -1.00 15.22
N ALA A 313 -4.68 -1.40 16.46
CA ALA A 313 -4.75 -2.82 16.83
C ALA A 313 -5.85 -3.57 16.07
N GLU A 314 -7.03 -2.95 15.89
CA GLU A 314 -8.08 -3.50 15.04
C GLU A 314 -7.62 -3.69 13.58
N MET A 315 -6.86 -2.74 13.04
CA MET A 315 -6.30 -2.87 11.68
C MET A 315 -5.28 -4.00 11.59
N VAL A 316 -4.40 -4.13 12.59
CA VAL A 316 -3.42 -5.23 12.66
C VAL A 316 -4.12 -6.59 12.76
N ILE A 317 -5.17 -6.70 13.60
CA ILE A 317 -5.98 -7.92 13.73
C ILE A 317 -6.60 -8.29 12.38
N ASN A 318 -7.23 -7.34 11.72
CA ASN A 318 -7.88 -7.57 10.43
C ASN A 318 -6.85 -7.99 9.35
N GLN A 319 -5.69 -7.35 9.31
CA GLN A 319 -4.62 -7.69 8.37
C GLN A 319 -4.10 -9.12 8.61
N LYS A 320 -3.84 -9.49 9.87
CA LYS A 320 -3.41 -10.84 10.23
C LYS A 320 -4.48 -11.88 9.89
N ALA A 321 -5.75 -11.59 10.18
CA ALA A 321 -6.86 -12.48 9.90
C ALA A 321 -7.06 -12.75 8.39
N GLN A 322 -6.82 -11.76 7.53
CA GLN A 322 -6.87 -11.94 6.07
C GLN A 322 -5.82 -12.93 5.53
N GLY A 323 -4.69 -13.08 6.22
CA GLY A 323 -3.65 -14.05 5.87
C GLY A 323 -3.87 -15.45 6.45
N MET A 324 -4.85 -15.64 7.34
CA MET A 324 -5.13 -16.91 8.01
C MET A 324 -6.11 -17.77 7.21
N LYS A 325 -6.00 -19.10 7.37
CA LYS A 325 -6.98 -20.05 6.82
C LYS A 325 -8.25 -20.07 7.70
N GLU A 326 -9.38 -20.43 7.09
CA GLU A 326 -10.66 -20.54 7.83
C GLU A 326 -10.58 -21.44 9.08
N GLU A 327 -9.80 -22.51 9.02
CA GLU A 327 -9.61 -23.43 10.14
C GLU A 327 -8.86 -22.78 11.30
N GLU A 328 -7.84 -21.97 11.00
CA GLU A 328 -7.05 -21.22 11.99
C GLU A 328 -7.90 -20.13 12.67
N ILE A 329 -8.75 -19.44 11.90
CA ILE A 329 -9.68 -18.44 12.43
C ILE A 329 -10.71 -19.11 13.36
N LYS A 330 -11.25 -20.27 12.99
CA LYS A 330 -12.18 -21.03 13.84
C LYS A 330 -11.52 -21.51 15.13
N GLU A 331 -10.28 -22.00 15.05
CA GLU A 331 -9.52 -22.41 16.24
C GLU A 331 -9.25 -21.22 17.17
N LEU A 332 -8.82 -20.08 16.62
CA LEU A 332 -8.56 -18.86 17.35
C LEU A 332 -9.82 -18.34 18.07
N THR A 333 -10.95 -18.27 17.36
CA THR A 333 -12.21 -17.74 17.91
C THR A 333 -12.89 -18.69 18.89
N SER A 334 -12.59 -19.99 18.84
CA SER A 334 -13.13 -20.99 19.76
C SER A 334 -12.36 -21.09 21.09
N ASN A 335 -11.17 -20.50 21.18
CA ASN A 335 -10.32 -20.52 22.37
C ASN A 335 -10.10 -19.09 22.90
N GLU A 336 -10.74 -18.78 24.04
CA GLU A 336 -10.70 -17.43 24.63
C GLU A 336 -9.29 -16.98 25.03
N GLU A 337 -8.43 -17.92 25.48
CA GLU A 337 -7.05 -17.62 25.88
C GLU A 337 -6.19 -17.26 24.64
N LYS A 338 -6.27 -18.07 23.57
CA LYS A 338 -5.58 -17.78 22.32
C LYS A 338 -6.04 -16.47 21.67
N LEU A 339 -7.35 -16.19 21.76
CA LEU A 339 -7.89 -14.94 21.24
C LEU A 339 -7.36 -13.73 22.00
N LYS A 340 -7.27 -13.81 23.33
CA LYS A 340 -6.67 -12.74 24.16
C LYS A 340 -5.19 -12.55 23.85
N GLU A 341 -4.41 -13.63 23.76
CA GLU A 341 -2.99 -13.55 23.37
C GLU A 341 -2.82 -12.88 22.01
N PHE A 342 -3.61 -13.28 21.02
CA PHE A 342 -3.59 -12.69 19.69
C PHE A 342 -3.92 -11.19 19.70
N GLN A 343 -4.93 -10.78 20.48
CA GLN A 343 -5.30 -9.38 20.65
C GLN A 343 -4.21 -8.57 21.37
N GLU A 344 -3.58 -9.14 22.41
CA GLU A 344 -2.49 -8.49 23.12
C GLU A 344 -1.23 -8.33 22.24
N GLU A 345 -0.90 -9.33 21.44
CA GLU A 345 0.19 -9.21 20.46
C GLU A 345 -0.10 -8.14 19.41
N ALA A 346 -1.31 -8.13 18.86
CA ALA A 346 -1.73 -7.10 17.92
C ALA A 346 -1.68 -5.70 18.55
N LYS A 347 -2.07 -5.56 19.81
CA LYS A 347 -2.00 -4.29 20.55
C LYS A 347 -0.55 -3.83 20.77
N LYS A 348 0.37 -4.76 21.08
CA LYS A 348 1.80 -4.44 21.20
C LYS A 348 2.39 -3.99 19.87
N GLU A 349 2.04 -4.66 18.79
CA GLU A 349 2.49 -4.27 17.44
C GLU A 349 1.92 -2.89 17.04
N ALA A 350 0.63 -2.68 17.29
CA ALA A 350 -0.04 -1.41 17.05
C ALA A 350 0.60 -0.27 17.86
N ALA A 351 0.91 -0.50 19.13
CA ALA A 351 1.59 0.50 19.97
C ALA A 351 2.96 0.88 19.39
N LYS A 352 3.74 -0.08 18.87
CA LYS A 352 5.03 0.21 18.21
C LYS A 352 4.83 1.04 16.94
N LYS A 353 3.84 0.72 16.10
CA LYS A 353 3.53 1.46 14.87
C LYS A 353 3.08 2.89 15.18
N VAL A 354 2.17 3.05 16.14
CA VAL A 354 1.70 4.38 16.58
C VAL A 354 2.85 5.20 17.15
N LYS A 355 3.71 4.58 17.98
CA LYS A 355 4.91 5.23 18.55
C LYS A 355 5.84 5.72 17.46
N LEU A 356 6.12 4.86 16.47
CA LEU A 356 6.94 5.21 15.30
C LEU A 356 6.35 6.38 14.52
N THR A 357 5.04 6.37 14.26
CA THR A 357 4.36 7.45 13.51
C THR A 357 4.58 8.81 14.16
N PHE A 358 4.47 8.92 15.49
CA PHE A 358 4.73 10.18 16.20
C PHE A 358 6.21 10.58 16.19
N ILE A 359 7.13 9.62 16.31
CA ILE A 359 8.57 9.87 16.18
C ILE A 359 8.90 10.37 14.77
N VAL A 360 8.36 9.74 13.75
CA VAL A 360 8.55 10.13 12.33
C VAL A 360 7.99 11.54 12.08
N ASP A 361 6.79 11.86 12.57
CA ASP A 361 6.17 13.18 12.41
C ASP A 361 7.07 14.29 13.00
N GLU A 362 7.62 14.07 14.20
CA GLU A 362 8.49 15.07 14.84
C GLU A 362 9.89 15.12 14.20
N LEU A 363 10.47 13.98 13.83
CA LEU A 363 11.76 13.95 13.14
C LEU A 363 11.68 14.55 11.74
N ALA A 364 10.61 14.29 10.99
CA ALA A 364 10.40 14.87 9.67
C ALA A 364 10.34 16.40 9.73
N LYS A 365 9.63 16.97 10.72
CA LYS A 365 9.62 18.42 10.97
C LYS A 365 11.00 18.97 11.32
N LYS A 366 11.74 18.28 12.19
CA LYS A 366 13.10 18.67 12.61
C LYS A 366 14.09 18.65 11.45
N GLU A 367 13.97 17.65 10.56
CA GLU A 367 14.82 17.46 9.38
C GLU A 367 14.34 18.24 8.13
N GLY A 368 13.17 18.90 8.20
CA GLY A 368 12.59 19.62 7.06
C GLY A 368 12.14 18.72 5.93
N ILE A 369 11.74 17.48 6.25
CA ILE A 369 11.27 16.51 5.29
C ILE A 369 9.75 16.59 5.16
N ASP A 370 9.28 16.81 3.96
CA ASP A 370 7.86 16.78 3.60
C ASP A 370 7.68 16.07 2.25
N VAL A 371 6.45 15.68 1.98
CA VAL A 371 5.99 15.08 0.73
C VAL A 371 4.80 15.88 0.24
N SER A 372 4.89 16.38 -0.98
CA SER A 372 3.80 17.12 -1.61
C SER A 372 2.68 16.19 -2.07
N ASP A 373 1.47 16.72 -2.19
CA ASP A 373 0.32 15.96 -2.71
C ASP A 373 0.57 15.49 -4.16
N GLN A 374 1.40 16.20 -4.92
CA GLN A 374 1.80 15.81 -6.26
C GLN A 374 2.71 14.56 -6.24
N GLU A 375 3.65 14.46 -5.29
CA GLU A 375 4.48 13.26 -5.11
C GLU A 375 3.61 12.05 -4.72
N VAL A 376 2.63 12.25 -3.82
CA VAL A 376 1.66 11.20 -3.46
C VAL A 376 0.90 10.71 -4.69
N LEU A 377 0.39 11.64 -5.50
CA LEU A 377 -0.33 11.32 -6.73
C LEU A 377 0.55 10.50 -7.69
N GLN A 378 1.79 10.91 -7.90
CA GLN A 378 2.74 10.22 -8.78
C GLN A 378 2.98 8.77 -8.33
N VAL A 379 3.16 8.52 -7.03
CA VAL A 379 3.37 7.17 -6.49
C VAL A 379 2.14 6.29 -6.71
N ILE A 380 0.94 6.82 -6.43
CA ILE A 380 -0.31 6.07 -6.63
C ILE A 380 -0.49 5.70 -8.13
N TYR A 381 -0.24 6.65 -9.02
CA TYR A 381 -0.34 6.41 -10.48
C TYR A 381 0.69 5.39 -10.97
N PHE A 382 1.92 5.50 -10.50
CA PHE A 382 2.97 4.54 -10.86
C PHE A 382 2.63 3.12 -10.41
N GLU A 383 2.19 2.93 -9.16
CA GLU A 383 1.80 1.62 -8.62
C GLU A 383 0.57 1.05 -9.36
N ALA A 384 -0.41 1.89 -9.67
CA ALA A 384 -1.59 1.47 -10.42
C ALA A 384 -1.22 0.99 -11.83
N ILE A 385 -0.37 1.73 -12.55
CA ILE A 385 0.10 1.34 -13.89
C ILE A 385 0.90 0.04 -13.81
N ARG A 386 1.81 -0.09 -12.83
CA ARG A 386 2.63 -1.30 -12.64
C ARG A 386 1.79 -2.55 -12.36
N SER A 387 0.68 -2.39 -11.64
CA SER A 387 -0.26 -3.49 -11.35
C SER A 387 -1.32 -3.70 -12.43
N GLY A 388 -1.26 -2.96 -13.55
CA GLY A 388 -2.22 -3.06 -14.64
C GLY A 388 -3.62 -2.54 -14.29
N GLN A 389 -3.72 -1.66 -13.29
CA GLN A 389 -4.97 -1.08 -12.83
C GLN A 389 -5.15 0.35 -13.38
N ASP A 390 -6.41 0.80 -13.40
CA ASP A 390 -6.77 2.15 -13.79
C ASP A 390 -6.35 3.15 -12.70
N ALA A 391 -5.35 3.97 -12.99
CA ALA A 391 -4.75 4.89 -12.02
C ALA A 391 -5.75 5.93 -11.48
N GLU A 392 -6.68 6.40 -12.31
CA GLU A 392 -7.68 7.39 -11.90
C GLU A 392 -8.68 6.79 -10.91
N LYS A 393 -9.13 5.55 -11.16
CA LYS A 393 -10.03 4.83 -10.23
C LYS A 393 -9.37 4.52 -8.90
N ILE A 394 -8.09 4.13 -8.92
CA ILE A 394 -7.34 3.88 -7.68
C ILE A 394 -7.18 5.18 -6.88
N TYR A 395 -6.83 6.29 -7.53
CA TYR A 395 -6.72 7.58 -6.85
C TYR A 395 -8.05 8.04 -6.22
N GLU A 396 -9.16 7.96 -6.98
CA GLU A 396 -10.50 8.28 -6.46
C GLU A 396 -10.86 7.39 -5.26
N TYR A 397 -10.58 6.09 -5.32
CA TYR A 397 -10.77 5.18 -4.18
C TYR A 397 -9.99 5.61 -2.93
N TYR A 398 -8.71 5.98 -3.08
CA TYR A 398 -7.89 6.46 -1.96
C TYR A 398 -8.43 7.76 -1.38
N LYS A 399 -8.91 8.66 -2.24
CA LYS A 399 -9.49 9.94 -1.84
C LYS A 399 -10.82 9.77 -1.10
N GLU A 400 -11.76 8.99 -1.66
CA GLU A 400 -13.07 8.74 -1.06
C GLU A 400 -12.99 8.03 0.29
N ASN A 401 -12.01 7.14 0.46
CA ASN A 401 -11.78 6.40 1.70
C ASN A 401 -10.80 7.09 2.65
N ASN A 402 -10.41 8.35 2.37
CA ASN A 402 -9.48 9.14 3.20
C ASN A 402 -8.14 8.41 3.49
N LEU A 403 -7.60 7.69 2.49
CA LEU A 403 -6.34 6.92 2.60
C LEU A 403 -5.10 7.74 2.20
N LEU A 404 -5.28 8.88 1.52
CA LEU A 404 -4.15 9.72 1.07
C LEU A 404 -3.21 10.16 2.20
N PRO A 405 -3.70 10.54 3.40
CA PRO A 405 -2.81 10.90 4.52
C PRO A 405 -1.92 9.73 4.97
N ALA A 406 -2.42 8.50 4.92
CA ALA A 406 -1.63 7.31 5.28
C ALA A 406 -0.53 7.05 4.26
N VAL A 407 -0.82 7.20 2.95
CA VAL A 407 0.19 7.10 1.89
C VAL A 407 1.25 8.18 2.06
N LYS A 408 0.84 9.44 2.30
CA LYS A 408 1.76 10.55 2.54
C LYS A 408 2.68 10.27 3.73
N MET A 409 2.15 9.76 4.83
CA MET A 409 2.94 9.43 6.03
C MET A 409 3.95 8.30 5.75
N SER A 410 3.55 7.25 5.02
CA SER A 410 4.46 6.18 4.61
C SER A 410 5.60 6.68 3.71
N MET A 411 5.31 7.61 2.80
CA MET A 411 6.33 8.25 1.96
C MET A 411 7.28 9.15 2.77
N ILE A 412 6.76 9.88 3.76
CA ILE A 412 7.57 10.70 4.68
C ILE A 412 8.48 9.79 5.50
N GLU A 413 7.95 8.69 6.02
CA GLU A 413 8.72 7.69 6.78
C GLU A 413 9.87 7.13 5.94
N ASP A 414 9.60 6.66 4.73
CA ASP A 414 10.63 6.12 3.85
C ASP A 414 11.71 7.15 3.50
N LYS A 415 11.29 8.38 3.15
CA LYS A 415 12.19 9.50 2.84
C LYS A 415 13.05 9.89 4.04
N LEU A 416 12.45 9.92 5.24
CA LEU A 416 13.14 10.21 6.49
C LEU A 416 14.17 9.13 6.81
N LEU A 417 13.78 7.85 6.84
CA LEU A 417 14.68 6.74 7.14
C LEU A 417 15.87 6.69 6.18
N ASN A 418 15.63 6.88 4.87
CA ASN A 418 16.70 6.99 3.88
C ASN A 418 17.64 8.16 4.19
N THR A 419 17.10 9.35 4.48
CA THR A 419 17.88 10.53 4.80
C THR A 419 18.73 10.36 6.07
N LEU A 420 18.16 9.70 7.09
CA LEU A 420 18.88 9.43 8.33
C LEU A 420 20.03 8.45 8.13
N LEU A 421 19.79 7.36 7.38
CA LEU A 421 20.84 6.38 7.04
C LEU A 421 21.96 7.01 6.21
N ASP A 422 21.62 7.94 5.30
CA ASP A 422 22.59 8.68 4.51
C ASP A 422 23.58 9.49 5.37
N LYS A 423 23.16 10.00 6.53
CA LYS A 423 24.04 10.72 7.45
C LYS A 423 25.19 9.86 8.00
N LYS A 424 25.01 8.55 8.06
CA LYS A 424 25.98 7.58 8.58
C LYS A 424 26.56 6.65 7.51
N ALA A 425 26.18 6.84 6.25
CA ALA A 425 26.70 6.09 5.12
C ALA A 425 28.14 6.52 4.79
N LYS A 426 29.07 5.55 4.65
CA LYS A 426 30.50 5.74 4.36
C LYS A 426 30.89 4.92 3.14
#